data_9560f88dbd68e0a2e090ac1de5146997
#
_entry.id   9560f88dbd68e0a2e090ac1de5146997
#
_cell.length_a   1.000
_cell.length_b   1.000
_cell.length_c   1.000
_cell.angle_alpha   90.00
_cell.angle_beta   90.00
_cell.angle_gamma   90.00
#
_symmetry.space_group_name_H-M   'P 1'
#
loop_
_entity.id
_entity.type
_entity.pdbx_description
1 polymer ?
#
loop_
_entity_poly.entity_id
_entity_poly.type
_entity_poly.pdbx_seq_one_letter_code
_entity_poly.pdbx_strand_id
1 'polypeptide(L)'
;MDSPEDLTHLYLLIDFCVWRPEMYQIQGPPMLNNLQKLRDGIKQPRKRKGNRGGLQQQQHNKLPKKQTTNRKGMVVTDRLGTPITVFDGASHALSEVNQWKKDGSHGPIQTAVASCCDKPTFARQCMEWLVVQDGSTLSSCFDHVEIRKGDKQNHFESLQRITKIPYEQMLFFDDYDFNIESVGSLGVKCVHTPNGMTIDAWKEGMELFGLN
;
A
#
# COMPACT_ATOMS: atom_id res chain seq x y z
N MET A 1 -32.67 15.04 -21.54
CA MET A 1 -33.07 14.59 -20.18
C MET A 1 -32.24 13.36 -19.94
N ASP A 2 -31.00 13.62 -19.49
CA ASP A 2 -30.06 12.55 -19.20
C ASP A 2 -30.44 11.95 -17.85
N SER A 3 -30.65 10.66 -17.85
CA SER A 3 -31.03 9.89 -16.65
C SER A 3 -29.96 10.00 -15.57
N PRO A 4 -30.30 10.06 -14.27
CA PRO A 4 -29.33 10.01 -13.18
C PRO A 4 -28.90 8.56 -12.89
N GLU A 5 -28.53 7.79 -13.92
CA GLU A 5 -28.20 6.34 -13.80
C GLU A 5 -26.74 6.02 -14.07
N ASP A 6 -25.83 6.95 -13.82
CA ASP A 6 -24.40 6.62 -13.92
C ASP A 6 -23.65 7.00 -12.65
N LEU A 7 -24.10 6.48 -11.51
CA LEU A 7 -23.27 6.37 -10.33
C LEU A 7 -22.22 5.28 -10.61
N THR A 8 -21.21 5.72 -11.30
CA THR A 8 -20.06 4.99 -11.77
C THR A 8 -19.43 4.15 -10.67
N HIS A 9 -19.22 2.89 -10.97
CA HIS A 9 -18.41 2.00 -10.14
C HIS A 9 -17.01 2.59 -9.99
N LEU A 10 -16.62 3.00 -8.80
CA LEU A 10 -15.27 3.43 -8.52
C LEU A 10 -14.38 2.19 -8.37
N TYR A 11 -13.39 2.06 -9.22
CA TYR A 11 -12.39 1.01 -9.11
C TYR A 11 -11.06 1.59 -8.66
N LEU A 12 -10.71 1.37 -7.39
CA LEU A 12 -9.50 1.90 -6.79
C LEU A 12 -8.37 0.87 -6.88
N LEU A 13 -7.37 1.18 -7.68
CA LEU A 13 -6.15 0.41 -7.82
C LEU A 13 -4.98 1.08 -7.13
N ILE A 14 -4.33 0.37 -6.22
CA ILE A 14 -3.19 0.88 -5.47
C ILE A 14 -2.04 -0.11 -5.61
N ASP A 15 -0.89 0.36 -6.13
CA ASP A 15 0.35 -0.42 -6.12
C ASP A 15 1.30 0.04 -5.00
N PHE A 16 2.58 -0.30 -5.10
CA PHE A 16 3.71 -0.12 -4.16
C PHE A 16 3.71 1.15 -3.29
N CYS A 17 2.86 2.13 -3.60
CA CYS A 17 2.63 3.32 -2.78
C CYS A 17 1.87 3.05 -1.46
N VAL A 18 1.51 1.78 -1.16
CA VAL A 18 0.74 1.41 0.04
C VAL A 18 1.60 1.31 1.30
N TRP A 19 2.78 0.70 1.21
CA TRP A 19 3.67 0.50 2.37
C TRP A 19 5.15 0.73 2.02
N ARG A 20 5.96 0.86 3.03
CA ARG A 20 7.43 0.97 2.97
C ARG A 20 8.10 0.10 4.02
N PRO A 21 9.38 -0.37 3.81
CA PRO A 21 10.13 -0.31 2.57
C PRO A 21 9.53 -1.23 1.52
N GLU A 22 9.96 -1.09 0.27
CA GLU A 22 9.55 -1.96 -0.82
C GLU A 22 10.07 -3.39 -0.64
N MET A 23 9.38 -4.36 -1.27
CA MET A 23 9.70 -5.78 -1.05
C MET A 23 11.13 -6.16 -1.46
N TYR A 24 11.70 -5.51 -2.48
CA TYR A 24 13.10 -5.77 -2.85
C TYR A 24 14.12 -5.23 -1.84
N GLN A 25 13.74 -4.24 -1.04
CA GLN A 25 14.59 -3.61 -0.02
C GLN A 25 14.62 -4.41 1.28
N ILE A 26 13.62 -5.24 1.57
CA ILE A 26 13.56 -5.98 2.83
C ILE A 26 14.55 -7.14 2.87
N GLN A 27 15.13 -7.34 4.05
CA GLN A 27 16.11 -8.38 4.32
C GLN A 27 15.46 -9.65 4.89
N GLY A 28 15.18 -10.60 4.00
CA GLY A 28 14.51 -11.85 4.34
C GLY A 28 12.97 -11.70 4.50
N PRO A 29 12.28 -12.74 4.99
CA PRO A 29 10.82 -12.71 5.11
C PRO A 29 10.34 -11.68 6.15
N PRO A 30 9.12 -11.14 5.97
CA PRO A 30 8.50 -10.32 7.00
C PRO A 30 8.25 -11.14 8.27
N MET A 31 8.30 -10.47 9.41
CA MET A 31 8.16 -11.06 10.75
C MET A 31 7.22 -10.22 11.60
N LEU A 32 6.42 -10.89 12.45
CA LEU A 32 5.64 -10.22 13.49
C LEU A 32 6.46 -10.12 14.77
N ASN A 33 6.69 -8.90 15.23
CA ASN A 33 7.47 -8.61 16.42
C ASN A 33 6.66 -7.81 17.44
N ASN A 34 6.86 -8.11 18.72
CA ASN A 34 6.27 -7.30 19.80
C ASN A 34 6.97 -5.94 19.87
N LEU A 35 6.22 -4.85 19.78
CA LEU A 35 6.74 -3.49 19.77
C LEU A 35 7.61 -3.19 21.02
N GLN A 36 7.20 -3.67 22.19
CA GLN A 36 7.96 -3.46 23.43
C GLN A 36 9.31 -4.18 23.39
N LYS A 37 9.34 -5.44 22.93
CA LYS A 37 10.60 -6.18 22.79
C LYS A 37 11.57 -5.52 21.80
N LEU A 38 11.05 -4.94 20.70
CA LEU A 38 11.88 -4.18 19.76
C LEU A 38 12.47 -2.92 20.41
N ARG A 39 11.65 -2.15 21.17
CA ARG A 39 12.13 -0.96 21.90
C ARG A 39 13.19 -1.30 22.94
N ASP A 40 13.02 -2.40 23.64
CA ASP A 40 13.98 -2.85 24.66
C ASP A 40 15.28 -3.37 24.03
N GLY A 41 15.19 -4.05 22.87
CA GLY A 41 16.36 -4.50 22.10
C GLY A 41 17.19 -3.34 21.52
N ILE A 42 16.56 -2.22 21.17
CA ILE A 42 17.25 -1.02 20.67
C ILE A 42 17.99 -0.29 21.82
N LYS A 43 17.50 -0.37 23.05
CA LYS A 43 18.11 0.30 24.21
C LYS A 43 19.39 -0.38 24.73
N GLN A 44 19.68 -1.62 24.30
CA GLN A 44 20.90 -2.31 24.71
C GLN A 44 21.97 -2.18 23.60
N PRO A 45 23.01 -1.33 23.77
CA PRO A 45 24.15 -1.33 22.85
C PRO A 45 24.86 -2.67 22.99
N ARG A 46 24.90 -3.46 21.92
CA ARG A 46 25.74 -4.66 21.87
C ARG A 46 27.18 -4.24 22.12
N LYS A 47 27.74 -4.59 23.27
CA LYS A 47 29.17 -4.48 23.54
C LYS A 47 29.94 -5.36 22.54
N ARG A 48 30.35 -4.80 21.41
CA ARG A 48 31.28 -5.42 20.51
C ARG A 48 32.70 -5.22 21.12
N LYS A 49 33.35 -6.30 21.52
CA LYS A 49 34.80 -6.35 21.71
C LYS A 49 35.46 -6.03 20.36
N GLY A 50 36.41 -5.14 20.39
CA GLY A 50 37.03 -4.42 19.31
C GLY A 50 37.43 -5.22 18.07
N ASN A 51 37.28 -4.54 16.94
CA ASN A 51 38.33 -4.46 15.94
C ASN A 51 38.19 -3.17 15.12
N ARG A 52 39.32 -2.54 14.83
CA ARG A 52 39.42 -1.24 14.13
C ARG A 52 39.17 -1.45 12.63
N GLY A 53 38.45 -0.55 12.01
CA GLY A 53 38.46 -0.36 10.57
C GLY A 53 37.08 -0.18 9.97
N GLY A 54 36.80 1.03 9.40
CA GLY A 54 35.73 1.28 8.45
C GLY A 54 34.57 2.10 9.03
N LEU A 55 34.58 3.40 8.76
CA LEU A 55 33.47 4.33 8.90
C LEU A 55 32.39 3.93 7.90
N GLN A 56 31.42 3.11 8.32
CA GLN A 56 30.12 3.01 7.67
C GLN A 56 29.11 3.74 8.54
N GLN A 57 28.51 4.78 7.97
CA GLN A 57 27.41 5.53 8.55
C GLN A 57 26.29 4.56 8.93
N GLN A 58 26.14 4.28 10.21
CA GLN A 58 24.98 3.60 10.76
C GLN A 58 23.83 4.61 10.71
N GLN A 59 22.96 4.50 9.71
CA GLN A 59 21.64 5.09 9.77
C GLN A 59 20.96 4.53 11.01
N HIS A 60 20.75 5.37 12.01
CA HIS A 60 19.98 5.03 13.20
C HIS A 60 18.54 4.77 12.79
N ASN A 61 18.14 3.51 12.75
CA ASN A 61 16.74 3.08 12.60
C ASN A 61 15.94 3.58 13.82
N LYS A 62 15.56 4.85 13.81
CA LYS A 62 14.55 5.35 14.75
C LYS A 62 13.21 4.78 14.31
N LEU A 63 12.59 3.98 15.17
CA LEU A 63 11.21 3.56 15.00
C LEU A 63 10.33 4.81 14.76
N PRO A 64 9.50 4.84 13.73
CA PRO A 64 8.60 5.95 13.47
C PRO A 64 7.72 6.22 14.70
N LYS A 65 7.45 7.51 14.99
CA LYS A 65 6.69 7.94 16.17
C LYS A 65 5.26 7.42 16.21
N LYS A 66 4.67 7.14 15.04
CA LYS A 66 3.38 6.45 14.88
C LYS A 66 3.66 5.17 14.08
N GLN A 67 3.63 4.04 14.72
CA GLN A 67 3.61 2.73 14.07
C GLN A 67 2.19 2.18 14.18
N THR A 68 1.62 1.81 13.05
CA THR A 68 0.37 1.07 13.02
C THR A 68 0.67 -0.33 13.56
N THR A 69 0.23 -0.61 14.76
CA THR A 69 0.30 -1.95 15.36
C THR A 69 -1.01 -2.66 15.08
N ASN A 70 -0.97 -3.98 14.84
CA ASN A 70 -2.19 -4.76 14.83
C ASN A 70 -2.85 -4.74 16.22
N ARG A 71 -4.09 -5.28 16.33
CA ARG A 71 -4.89 -5.34 17.58
C ARG A 71 -4.16 -5.96 18.79
N LYS A 72 -3.02 -6.64 18.58
CA LYS A 72 -2.19 -7.27 19.62
C LYS A 72 -0.93 -6.46 19.95
N GLY A 73 -0.79 -5.22 19.46
CA GLY A 73 0.42 -4.41 19.66
C GLY A 73 1.66 -4.97 18.94
N MET A 74 1.45 -5.77 17.90
CA MET A 74 2.53 -6.33 17.08
C MET A 74 2.86 -5.38 15.93
N VAL A 75 4.13 -5.37 15.53
CA VAL A 75 4.64 -4.65 14.36
C VAL A 75 5.21 -5.63 13.35
N VAL A 76 5.09 -5.29 12.08
CA VAL A 76 5.71 -6.05 10.99
C VAL A 76 7.11 -5.50 10.75
N THR A 77 8.10 -6.38 10.67
CA THR A 77 9.48 -6.01 10.35
C THR A 77 10.08 -7.00 9.36
N ASP A 78 11.19 -6.64 8.76
CA ASP A 78 12.06 -7.61 8.09
C ASP A 78 12.90 -8.41 9.13
N ARG A 79 13.76 -9.31 8.64
CA ARG A 79 14.64 -10.14 9.48
C ARG A 79 15.66 -9.32 10.30
N LEU A 80 16.01 -8.13 9.85
CA LEU A 80 16.92 -7.23 10.56
C LEU A 80 16.23 -6.30 11.55
N GLY A 81 14.89 -6.38 11.65
CA GLY A 81 14.08 -5.54 12.51
C GLY A 81 13.71 -4.19 11.88
N THR A 82 13.91 -4.02 10.57
CA THR A 82 13.44 -2.84 9.83
C THR A 82 11.92 -2.85 9.78
N PRO A 83 11.23 -1.81 10.30
CA PRO A 83 9.79 -1.77 10.28
C PRO A 83 9.22 -1.72 8.86
N ILE A 84 8.14 -2.49 8.62
CA ILE A 84 7.32 -2.40 7.42
C ILE A 84 6.03 -1.70 7.84
N THR A 85 5.71 -0.57 7.20
CA THR A 85 4.59 0.30 7.62
C THR A 85 3.77 0.77 6.44
N VAL A 86 2.46 0.86 6.62
CA VAL A 86 1.54 1.47 5.64
C VAL A 86 1.77 2.98 5.63
N PHE A 87 1.72 3.61 4.45
CA PHE A 87 1.73 5.06 4.32
C PHE A 87 0.44 5.66 4.92
N ASP A 88 0.56 6.83 5.54
CA ASP A 88 -0.57 7.48 6.22
C ASP A 88 -1.73 7.76 5.25
N GLY A 89 -1.43 8.21 4.02
CA GLY A 89 -2.44 8.44 2.98
C GLY A 89 -3.13 7.17 2.51
N ALA A 90 -2.37 6.10 2.29
CA ALA A 90 -2.94 4.79 1.93
C ALA A 90 -3.82 4.23 3.06
N SER A 91 -3.36 4.37 4.31
CA SER A 91 -4.12 3.94 5.48
C SER A 91 -5.44 4.73 5.64
N HIS A 92 -5.41 6.03 5.37
CA HIS A 92 -6.59 6.89 5.37
C HIS A 92 -7.56 6.49 4.24
N ALA A 93 -7.08 6.47 3.01
CA ALA A 93 -7.88 6.15 1.82
C ALA A 93 -8.59 4.80 1.94
N LEU A 94 -7.86 3.73 2.31
CA LEU A 94 -8.45 2.40 2.46
C LEU A 94 -9.47 2.34 3.60
N SER A 95 -9.25 3.07 4.70
CA SER A 95 -10.23 3.14 5.80
C SER A 95 -11.50 3.88 5.39
N GLU A 96 -11.37 4.96 4.62
CA GLU A 96 -12.48 5.72 4.08
C GLU A 96 -13.29 4.89 3.07
N VAL A 97 -12.61 4.23 2.13
CA VAL A 97 -13.25 3.31 1.17
C VAL A 97 -13.93 2.13 1.87
N ASN A 98 -13.34 1.58 2.92
CA ASN A 98 -14.00 0.57 3.74
C ASN A 98 -15.30 1.09 4.38
N GLN A 99 -15.32 2.36 4.79
CA GLN A 99 -16.53 2.99 5.31
C GLN A 99 -17.58 3.15 4.21
N TRP A 100 -17.21 3.66 3.03
CA TRP A 100 -18.13 3.80 1.88
C TRP A 100 -18.72 2.47 1.41
N LYS A 101 -17.92 1.38 1.42
CA LYS A 101 -18.42 0.03 1.14
C LYS A 101 -19.45 -0.44 2.18
N LYS A 102 -19.31 -0.03 3.44
CA LYS A 102 -20.23 -0.42 4.53
C LYS A 102 -21.54 0.35 4.49
N ASP A 103 -21.49 1.65 4.22
CA ASP A 103 -22.67 2.52 4.24
C ASP A 103 -23.32 2.75 2.87
N GLY A 104 -22.68 2.30 1.79
CA GLY A 104 -23.18 2.41 0.43
C GLY A 104 -23.22 3.84 -0.12
N SER A 105 -22.54 4.80 0.53
CA SER A 105 -22.64 6.24 0.24
C SER A 105 -22.16 6.64 -1.16
N HIS A 106 -21.28 5.83 -1.78
CA HIS A 106 -20.64 6.12 -3.06
C HIS A 106 -20.91 5.05 -4.13
N GLY A 107 -21.99 4.29 -3.97
CA GLY A 107 -22.32 3.19 -4.88
C GLY A 107 -21.40 1.98 -4.77
N PRO A 108 -21.40 1.10 -5.77
CA PRO A 108 -20.54 -0.07 -5.74
C PRO A 108 -19.08 0.31 -5.94
N ILE A 109 -18.22 0.01 -4.96
CA ILE A 109 -16.77 0.25 -5.01
C ILE A 109 -16.05 -1.08 -4.97
N GLN A 110 -15.09 -1.27 -5.84
CA GLN A 110 -14.15 -2.38 -5.78
C GLN A 110 -12.71 -1.86 -5.63
N THR A 111 -11.90 -2.60 -4.91
CA THR A 111 -10.51 -2.25 -4.65
C THR A 111 -9.59 -3.36 -5.12
N ALA A 112 -8.46 -3.01 -5.71
CA ALA A 112 -7.46 -3.98 -6.11
C ALA A 112 -6.04 -3.51 -5.80
N VAL A 113 -5.14 -4.47 -5.67
CA VAL A 113 -3.69 -4.26 -5.71
C VAL A 113 -3.14 -4.87 -6.98
N ALA A 114 -2.35 -4.09 -7.74
CA ALA A 114 -1.67 -4.51 -8.96
C ALA A 114 -0.16 -4.30 -8.80
N SER A 115 0.59 -5.35 -8.48
CA SER A 115 2.00 -5.25 -8.11
C SER A 115 2.91 -6.12 -8.97
N CYS A 116 3.98 -5.53 -9.49
CA CYS A 116 5.07 -6.22 -10.23
C CYS A 116 6.12 -6.85 -9.30
N CYS A 117 5.72 -7.21 -8.08
CA CYS A 117 6.60 -7.70 -7.03
C CYS A 117 7.32 -9.00 -7.39
N ASP A 118 8.63 -9.03 -7.12
CA ASP A 118 9.49 -10.22 -7.27
C ASP A 118 9.39 -11.20 -6.08
N LYS A 119 8.76 -10.77 -4.98
CA LYS A 119 8.55 -11.56 -3.75
C LYS A 119 7.07 -11.64 -3.36
N PRO A 120 6.21 -12.24 -4.22
CA PRO A 120 4.76 -12.21 -4.02
C PRO A 120 4.30 -12.84 -2.69
N THR A 121 5.00 -13.87 -2.21
CA THR A 121 4.70 -14.51 -0.92
C THR A 121 4.93 -13.53 0.25
N PHE A 122 6.01 -12.74 0.21
CA PHE A 122 6.30 -11.76 1.25
C PHE A 122 5.28 -10.61 1.22
N ALA A 123 4.93 -10.13 0.03
CA ALA A 123 3.92 -9.09 -0.14
C ALA A 123 2.57 -9.56 0.43
N ARG A 124 2.10 -10.74 0.08
CA ARG A 124 0.86 -11.32 0.63
C ARG A 124 0.92 -11.46 2.16
N GLN A 125 2.05 -11.90 2.72
CA GLN A 125 2.23 -12.00 4.16
C GLN A 125 2.18 -10.62 4.84
N CYS A 126 2.76 -9.58 4.23
CA CYS A 126 2.61 -8.21 4.71
C CYS A 126 1.15 -7.77 4.69
N MET A 127 0.40 -8.07 3.63
CA MET A 127 -1.02 -7.72 3.53
C MET A 127 -1.87 -8.36 4.65
N GLU A 128 -1.54 -9.57 5.07
CA GLU A 128 -2.24 -10.24 6.19
C GLU A 128 -1.96 -9.58 7.56
N TRP A 129 -0.82 -8.94 7.71
CA TRP A 129 -0.35 -8.47 9.01
C TRP A 129 -0.41 -6.96 9.19
N LEU A 130 -0.26 -6.20 8.11
CA LEU A 130 -0.38 -4.75 8.13
C LEU A 130 -1.85 -4.35 8.26
N VAL A 131 -2.10 -3.32 9.08
CA VAL A 131 -3.44 -2.81 9.33
C VAL A 131 -3.53 -1.33 8.98
N VAL A 132 -4.72 -0.90 8.55
CA VAL A 132 -5.06 0.49 8.30
C VAL A 132 -5.73 1.14 9.51
N GLN A 133 -6.10 2.41 9.43
CA GLN A 133 -6.62 3.20 10.57
C GLN A 133 -7.84 2.58 11.25
N ASP A 134 -8.76 1.99 10.48
CA ASP A 134 -9.97 1.37 11.02
C ASP A 134 -9.71 0.00 11.66
N GLY A 135 -8.45 -0.49 11.62
CA GLY A 135 -8.03 -1.78 12.15
C GLY A 135 -8.23 -2.97 11.21
N SER A 136 -8.69 -2.74 9.99
CA SER A 136 -8.75 -3.76 8.94
C SER A 136 -7.35 -4.13 8.47
N THR A 137 -7.13 -5.40 8.09
CA THR A 137 -5.88 -5.80 7.44
C THR A 137 -5.85 -5.32 6.00
N LEU A 138 -4.66 -5.10 5.42
CA LEU A 138 -4.57 -4.75 4.00
C LEU A 138 -5.22 -5.82 3.11
N SER A 139 -5.06 -7.08 3.45
CA SER A 139 -5.69 -8.20 2.75
C SER A 139 -7.22 -8.07 2.70
N SER A 140 -7.84 -7.60 3.79
CA SER A 140 -9.30 -7.40 3.84
C SER A 140 -9.79 -6.11 3.17
N CYS A 141 -8.88 -5.21 2.82
CA CYS A 141 -9.23 -3.98 2.11
C CYS A 141 -9.33 -4.16 0.59
N PHE A 142 -8.81 -5.25 0.03
CA PHE A 142 -8.75 -5.47 -1.40
C PHE A 142 -9.65 -6.62 -1.84
N ASP A 143 -10.51 -6.36 -2.83
CA ASP A 143 -11.36 -7.37 -3.46
C ASP A 143 -10.58 -8.21 -4.48
N HIS A 144 -9.55 -7.62 -5.11
CA HIS A 144 -8.72 -8.27 -6.10
C HIS A 144 -7.23 -8.08 -5.81
N VAL A 145 -6.43 -9.13 -6.04
CA VAL A 145 -4.99 -9.14 -5.73
C VAL A 145 -4.20 -9.71 -6.92
N GLU A 146 -3.65 -8.81 -7.73
CA GLU A 146 -2.77 -9.10 -8.86
C GLU A 146 -1.31 -8.81 -8.46
N ILE A 147 -0.67 -9.77 -7.79
CA ILE A 147 0.76 -9.69 -7.41
C ILE A 147 1.54 -10.73 -8.20
N ARG A 148 2.16 -10.30 -9.27
CA ARG A 148 2.95 -11.14 -10.18
C ARG A 148 3.93 -10.30 -10.99
N LYS A 149 4.94 -10.93 -11.59
CA LYS A 149 5.81 -10.26 -12.57
C LYS A 149 5.04 -9.93 -13.85
N GLY A 150 5.40 -8.84 -14.49
CA GLY A 150 4.79 -8.35 -15.73
C GLY A 150 4.73 -6.84 -15.74
N ASP A 151 4.25 -6.26 -16.83
CA ASP A 151 3.97 -4.83 -16.90
C ASP A 151 2.59 -4.50 -16.31
N LYS A 152 2.36 -3.24 -16.04
CA LYS A 152 1.11 -2.78 -15.42
C LYS A 152 -0.09 -2.90 -16.35
N GLN A 153 0.07 -2.71 -17.64
CA GLN A 153 -1.04 -2.86 -18.59
C GLN A 153 -1.63 -4.26 -18.53
N ASN A 154 -0.78 -5.30 -18.50
CA ASN A 154 -1.24 -6.69 -18.36
C ASN A 154 -2.03 -6.95 -17.06
N HIS A 155 -1.65 -6.27 -15.96
CA HIS A 155 -2.42 -6.36 -14.71
C HIS A 155 -3.79 -5.69 -14.87
N PHE A 156 -3.86 -4.52 -15.50
CA PHE A 156 -5.10 -3.80 -15.75
C PHE A 156 -6.01 -4.53 -16.73
N GLU A 157 -5.48 -5.12 -17.79
CA GLU A 157 -6.25 -5.97 -18.70
C GLU A 157 -6.86 -7.17 -17.96
N SER A 158 -6.09 -7.81 -17.07
CA SER A 158 -6.58 -8.89 -16.22
C SER A 158 -7.73 -8.44 -15.33
N LEU A 159 -7.55 -7.31 -14.64
CA LEU A 159 -8.56 -6.73 -13.75
C LEU A 159 -9.81 -6.31 -14.51
N GLN A 160 -9.68 -5.62 -15.65
CA GLN A 160 -10.79 -5.24 -16.51
C GLN A 160 -11.57 -6.47 -16.99
N ARG A 161 -10.87 -7.54 -17.38
CA ARG A 161 -11.51 -8.80 -17.81
C ARG A 161 -12.32 -9.47 -16.70
N ILE A 162 -11.83 -9.43 -15.45
CA ILE A 162 -12.49 -10.04 -14.29
C ILE A 162 -13.67 -9.20 -13.82
N THR A 163 -13.47 -7.89 -13.68
CA THR A 163 -14.44 -6.98 -13.08
C THR A 163 -15.47 -6.44 -14.08
N LYS A 164 -15.11 -6.40 -15.37
CA LYS A 164 -15.88 -5.75 -16.46
C LYS A 164 -16.02 -4.23 -16.29
N ILE A 165 -15.25 -3.62 -15.38
CA ILE A 165 -15.25 -2.17 -15.17
C ILE A 165 -14.46 -1.51 -16.29
N PRO A 166 -15.00 -0.47 -16.96
CA PRO A 166 -14.27 0.30 -17.95
C PRO A 166 -13.04 1.00 -17.37
N TYR A 167 -12.00 1.21 -18.17
CA TYR A 167 -10.77 1.86 -17.71
C TYR A 167 -11.01 3.30 -17.21
N GLU A 168 -11.95 4.01 -17.82
CA GLU A 168 -12.32 5.39 -17.44
C GLU A 168 -12.95 5.48 -16.04
N GLN A 169 -13.41 4.35 -15.51
CA GLN A 169 -13.94 4.21 -14.15
C GLN A 169 -12.90 3.67 -13.17
N MET A 170 -11.64 3.57 -13.57
CA MET A 170 -10.54 3.12 -12.71
C MET A 170 -9.68 4.30 -12.27
N LEU A 171 -9.28 4.29 -11.00
CA LEU A 171 -8.31 5.23 -10.43
C LEU A 171 -7.09 4.47 -9.96
N PHE A 172 -5.91 4.93 -10.37
CA PHE A 172 -4.64 4.28 -10.11
C PHE A 172 -3.64 5.21 -9.43
N PHE A 173 -2.96 4.69 -8.43
CA PHE A 173 -1.87 5.35 -7.71
C PHE A 173 -0.61 4.51 -7.84
N ASP A 174 0.49 5.12 -8.26
CA ASP A 174 1.78 4.45 -8.41
C ASP A 174 2.92 5.45 -8.20
N ASP A 175 4.06 4.99 -7.70
CA ASP A 175 5.24 5.82 -7.45
C ASP A 175 6.17 5.92 -8.65
N TYR A 176 5.91 5.15 -9.71
CA TYR A 176 6.73 5.11 -10.91
C TYR A 176 6.03 5.77 -12.10
N ASP A 177 6.59 6.87 -12.57
CA ASP A 177 6.02 7.71 -13.66
C ASP A 177 5.73 6.93 -14.94
N PHE A 178 6.61 6.00 -15.31
CA PHE A 178 6.39 5.10 -16.45
C PHE A 178 5.11 4.27 -16.32
N ASN A 179 4.78 3.80 -15.13
CA ASN A 179 3.54 3.08 -14.89
C ASN A 179 2.32 4.00 -15.05
N ILE A 180 2.43 5.24 -14.56
CA ILE A 180 1.39 6.28 -14.70
C ILE A 180 1.10 6.56 -16.18
N GLU A 181 2.13 6.78 -16.99
CA GLU A 181 1.98 7.01 -18.43
C GLU A 181 1.41 5.78 -19.15
N SER A 182 1.98 4.60 -18.87
CA SER A 182 1.57 3.35 -19.50
C SER A 182 0.11 2.99 -19.21
N VAL A 183 -0.32 3.08 -17.96
CA VAL A 183 -1.69 2.76 -17.54
C VAL A 183 -2.66 3.87 -17.97
N GLY A 184 -2.25 5.13 -17.87
CA GLY A 184 -3.02 6.28 -18.34
C GLY A 184 -3.38 6.19 -19.83
N SER A 185 -2.51 5.59 -20.66
CA SER A 185 -2.78 5.36 -22.08
C SER A 185 -3.97 4.41 -22.35
N LEU A 186 -4.39 3.62 -21.35
CA LEU A 186 -5.59 2.78 -21.42
C LEU A 186 -6.89 3.57 -21.12
N GLY A 187 -6.80 4.81 -20.65
CA GLY A 187 -7.93 5.62 -20.22
C GLY A 187 -8.15 5.64 -18.69
N VAL A 188 -7.29 4.98 -17.91
CA VAL A 188 -7.35 4.98 -16.45
C VAL A 188 -6.95 6.36 -15.91
N LYS A 189 -7.65 6.85 -14.89
CA LYS A 189 -7.27 8.06 -14.16
C LYS A 189 -6.11 7.72 -13.22
N CYS A 190 -5.00 8.44 -13.33
CA CYS A 190 -3.76 8.11 -12.62
C CYS A 190 -3.27 9.28 -11.78
N VAL A 191 -2.76 8.97 -10.58
CA VAL A 191 -2.10 9.91 -9.68
C VAL A 191 -0.70 9.42 -9.37
N HIS A 192 0.31 10.25 -9.67
CA HIS A 192 1.71 9.93 -9.38
C HIS A 192 2.04 10.18 -7.91
N THR A 193 2.57 9.16 -7.23
CA THR A 193 2.86 9.19 -5.79
C THR A 193 4.33 8.85 -5.47
N PRO A 194 5.31 9.64 -5.94
CA PRO A 194 6.74 9.30 -5.93
C PRO A 194 7.33 9.10 -4.53
N ASN A 195 6.65 9.53 -3.48
CA ASN A 195 7.07 9.37 -2.10
C ASN A 195 6.12 8.46 -1.30
N GLY A 196 5.34 7.61 -1.99
CA GLY A 196 4.23 6.85 -1.45
C GLY A 196 2.95 7.67 -1.33
N MET A 197 1.84 7.00 -1.04
CA MET A 197 0.53 7.61 -1.02
C MET A 197 0.36 8.59 0.15
N THR A 198 0.14 9.85 -0.16
CA THR A 198 -0.17 10.91 0.80
C THR A 198 -1.68 11.19 0.85
N ILE A 199 -2.14 11.92 1.89
CA ILE A 199 -3.55 12.36 1.97
C ILE A 199 -3.88 13.34 0.82
N ASP A 200 -2.92 14.16 0.41
CA ASP A 200 -3.13 15.10 -0.70
C ASP A 200 -3.25 14.37 -2.04
N ALA A 201 -2.43 13.33 -2.27
CA ALA A 201 -2.58 12.47 -3.45
C ALA A 201 -3.95 11.75 -3.46
N TRP A 202 -4.45 11.31 -2.30
CA TRP A 202 -5.79 10.76 -2.18
C TRP A 202 -6.86 11.77 -2.61
N LYS A 203 -6.79 13.00 -2.10
CA LYS A 203 -7.73 14.07 -2.49
C LYS A 203 -7.67 14.36 -3.99
N GLU A 204 -6.47 14.47 -4.56
CA GLU A 204 -6.28 14.63 -6.01
C GLU A 204 -7.01 13.53 -6.80
N GLY A 205 -6.87 12.27 -6.37
CA GLY A 205 -7.59 11.16 -6.97
C GLY A 205 -9.11 11.30 -6.87
N MET A 206 -9.62 11.75 -5.74
CA MET A 206 -11.06 11.98 -5.56
C MET A 206 -11.57 13.12 -6.46
N GLU A 207 -10.82 14.20 -6.59
CA GLU A 207 -11.15 15.30 -7.50
C GLU A 207 -11.24 14.84 -8.96
N LEU A 208 -10.35 13.93 -9.41
CA LEU A 208 -10.40 13.33 -10.76
C LEU A 208 -11.70 12.55 -11.00
N PHE A 209 -12.34 12.06 -9.94
CA PHE A 209 -13.64 11.36 -10.00
C PHE A 209 -14.83 12.27 -9.68
N GLY A 210 -14.61 13.56 -9.36
CA GLY A 210 -15.66 14.48 -8.94
C GLY A 210 -16.27 14.14 -7.58
N LEU A 211 -15.51 13.43 -6.76
CA LEU A 211 -15.84 13.09 -5.38
C LEU A 211 -15.10 14.08 -4.45
N ASN A 212 -15.83 15.08 -3.93
CA ASN A 212 -15.34 16.11 -2.99
C ASN A 212 -16.02 15.99 -1.64
#